data_aa5393920cb168741634dcaf86dfa9a8
#
_entry.id   aa5393920cb168741634dcaf86dfa9a8
#
_cell.length_a   1.000
_cell.length_b   1.000
_cell.length_c   1.000
_cell.angle_alpha   90.00
_cell.angle_beta   90.00
_cell.angle_gamma   90.00
#
_symmetry.space_group_name_H-M   'P 1'
#
loop_
_entity.id
_entity.type
_entity.pdbx_description
1 polymer ?
#
loop_
_entity_poly.entity_id
_entity_poly.type
_entity_poly.pdbx_seq_one_letter_code
_entity_poly.pdbx_strand_id
1 'polypeptide(L)'
;MVRKLSKTRYGARAFDDRAGCYCVFEALRRLSRESAKLDYKVVSVATTQEEIGTRGALTAAYALDPQVGLAVDVDHATDFPTCDKRKFGSIKLGSGVVISRGPNINPKVFDRLVESAERENIPYQIGAESRPTGTDARVIQMARGGVATGLLGIPLRYMHTPSEVADLADIEGCVKLIASFAASLKNSDDFTF
;
A
#
# COMPACT_ATOMS: atom_id res chain seq x y z
N MET A 1 -20.80 -7.13 10.83
CA MET A 1 -20.38 -8.39 11.48
C MET A 1 -19.19 -8.93 10.68
N VAL A 2 -18.10 -9.35 11.33
CA VAL A 2 -16.95 -10.02 10.69
C VAL A 2 -17.25 -11.52 10.61
N ARG A 3 -17.04 -12.14 9.45
CA ARG A 3 -17.24 -13.58 9.25
C ARG A 3 -15.93 -14.23 8.82
N LYS A 4 -15.52 -15.29 9.51
CA LYS A 4 -14.41 -16.13 9.09
C LYS A 4 -14.88 -17.06 7.96
N LEU A 5 -14.21 -17.02 6.83
CA LEU A 5 -14.54 -17.80 5.63
C LEU A 5 -13.60 -19.01 5.45
N SER A 6 -12.34 -18.87 5.88
CA SER A 6 -11.36 -19.95 5.87
C SER A 6 -10.32 -19.74 6.99
N LYS A 7 -9.18 -20.44 6.92
CA LYS A 7 -8.10 -20.30 7.92
C LYS A 7 -7.62 -18.84 8.03
N THR A 8 -7.47 -18.14 6.90
CA THR A 8 -6.92 -16.77 6.82
C THR A 8 -7.88 -15.75 6.24
N ARG A 9 -8.94 -16.17 5.53
CA ARG A 9 -9.88 -15.28 4.84
C ARG A 9 -11.05 -14.88 5.71
N TYR A 10 -11.38 -13.61 5.64
CA TYR A 10 -12.48 -13.01 6.39
C TYR A 10 -13.34 -12.14 5.49
N GLY A 11 -14.64 -12.20 5.72
CA GLY A 11 -15.62 -11.32 5.10
C GLY A 11 -16.08 -10.25 6.09
N ALA A 12 -16.05 -9.00 5.69
CA ALA A 12 -16.57 -7.87 6.43
C ALA A 12 -16.86 -6.70 5.48
N ARG A 13 -17.46 -5.66 5.99
CA ARG A 13 -17.51 -4.38 5.29
C ARG A 13 -16.39 -3.46 5.75
N ALA A 14 -15.98 -2.55 4.85
CA ALA A 14 -15.01 -1.50 5.13
C ALA A 14 -13.62 -2.04 5.53
N PHE A 15 -13.16 -3.11 4.87
CA PHE A 15 -11.72 -3.34 4.77
C PHE A 15 -11.06 -2.20 4.00
N ASP A 16 -11.78 -1.67 3.04
CA ASP A 16 -11.53 -0.45 2.31
C ASP A 16 -11.92 0.79 3.16
N ASP A 17 -10.96 1.64 3.64
CA ASP A 17 -9.57 1.21 3.78
C ASP A 17 -9.11 1.21 5.25
N ARG A 18 -9.81 0.48 6.10
CA ARG A 18 -9.36 0.22 7.48
C ARG A 18 -8.15 -0.71 7.51
N ALA A 19 -7.99 -1.55 6.48
CA ALA A 19 -6.86 -2.46 6.39
C ALA A 19 -5.56 -1.71 6.18
N GLY A 20 -5.51 -0.74 5.27
CA GLY A 20 -4.36 0.14 5.08
C GLY A 20 -4.08 1.00 6.30
N CYS A 21 -5.11 1.59 6.92
CA CYS A 21 -4.94 2.29 8.20
C CYS A 21 -4.26 1.41 9.27
N TYR A 22 -4.71 0.16 9.43
CA TYR A 22 -4.06 -0.79 10.33
C TYR A 22 -2.60 -1.03 9.93
N CYS A 23 -2.33 -1.25 8.66
CA CYS A 23 -0.99 -1.55 8.17
C CYS A 23 0.01 -0.43 8.48
N VAL A 24 -0.34 0.83 8.20
CA VAL A 24 0.59 1.94 8.41
C VAL A 24 0.90 2.20 9.89
N PHE A 25 -0.09 2.05 10.78
CA PHE A 25 0.14 2.21 12.22
C PHE A 25 0.86 1.01 12.84
N GLU A 26 0.52 -0.20 12.44
CA GLU A 26 1.19 -1.41 12.94
C GLU A 26 2.64 -1.48 12.47
N ALA A 27 2.94 -1.08 11.24
CA ALA A 27 4.31 -0.97 10.76
C ALA A 27 5.13 0.04 11.57
N LEU A 28 4.57 1.23 11.83
CA LEU A 28 5.23 2.24 12.69
C LEU A 28 5.47 1.71 14.10
N ARG A 29 4.48 0.99 14.68
CA ARG A 29 4.62 0.37 16.00
C ARG A 29 5.73 -0.66 16.04
N ARG A 30 5.91 -1.46 14.98
CA ARG A 30 7.02 -2.42 14.86
C ARG A 30 8.36 -1.71 14.76
N LEU A 31 8.49 -0.74 13.86
CA LEU A 31 9.69 0.07 13.71
C LEU A 31 10.13 0.72 15.03
N SER A 32 9.18 1.25 15.81
CA SER A 32 9.49 1.87 17.09
C SER A 32 9.99 0.90 18.17
N ARG A 33 9.60 -0.39 18.09
CA ARG A 33 10.02 -1.43 19.05
C ARG A 33 11.36 -2.05 18.72
N GLU A 34 11.70 -2.15 17.45
CA GLU A 34 12.94 -2.76 16.98
C GLU A 34 14.16 -1.88 17.21
N SER A 35 13.99 -0.73 17.87
CA SER A 35 15.08 0.23 18.17
C SER A 35 15.92 0.56 16.95
N ALA A 36 15.34 0.51 15.76
CA ALA A 36 15.99 0.89 14.53
C ALA A 36 16.44 2.36 14.66
N LYS A 37 17.74 2.59 14.70
CA LYS A 37 18.29 3.94 14.62
C LYS A 37 18.11 4.41 13.18
N LEU A 38 16.97 5.07 12.93
CA LEU A 38 16.71 5.70 11.65
C LEU A 38 17.28 7.11 11.67
N ASP A 39 18.01 7.47 10.63
CA ASP A 39 18.59 8.82 10.48
C ASP A 39 17.57 9.83 9.91
N TYR A 40 16.31 9.42 9.78
CA TYR A 40 15.20 10.20 9.21
C TYR A 40 13.90 9.95 9.98
N LYS A 41 12.94 10.81 9.74
CA LYS A 41 11.63 10.77 10.39
C LYS A 41 10.66 9.89 9.57
N VAL A 42 10.01 8.94 10.22
CA VAL A 42 8.88 8.18 9.67
C VAL A 42 7.58 8.70 10.29
N VAL A 43 6.61 8.99 9.44
CA VAL A 43 5.29 9.49 9.85
C VAL A 43 4.22 8.60 9.25
N SER A 44 3.35 8.02 10.07
CA SER A 44 2.13 7.34 9.63
C SER A 44 0.96 8.29 9.70
N VAL A 45 0.17 8.32 8.63
CA VAL A 45 -0.99 9.21 8.49
C VAL A 45 -2.22 8.39 8.10
N ALA A 46 -3.31 8.53 8.84
CA ALA A 46 -4.64 8.12 8.38
C ALA A 46 -5.29 9.32 7.72
N THR A 47 -5.38 9.30 6.42
CA THR A 47 -5.97 10.36 5.62
C THR A 47 -7.49 10.30 5.67
N THR A 48 -8.14 11.43 5.49
CA THR A 48 -9.60 11.53 5.40
C THR A 48 -10.04 11.79 3.97
N GLN A 49 -11.25 11.40 3.63
CA GLN A 49 -11.89 11.76 2.36
C GLN A 49 -11.15 11.25 1.12
N GLU A 50 -10.55 10.06 1.21
CA GLU A 50 -9.97 9.41 0.05
C GLU A 50 -11.07 9.13 -0.98
N GLU A 51 -12.14 8.45 -0.59
CA GLU A 51 -13.29 8.00 -1.39
C GLU A 51 -14.06 9.10 -2.13
N ILE A 52 -13.84 10.33 -1.77
CA ILE A 52 -14.48 11.50 -2.40
C ILE A 52 -13.47 12.47 -3.00
N GLY A 53 -12.27 11.99 -3.30
CA GLY A 53 -11.25 12.71 -4.06
C GLY A 53 -9.93 12.95 -3.35
N THR A 54 -9.43 11.98 -2.57
CA THR A 54 -8.05 11.95 -2.02
C THR A 54 -7.63 13.22 -1.26
N ARG A 55 -8.57 13.86 -0.58
CA ARG A 55 -8.40 15.25 -0.08
C ARG A 55 -7.46 15.34 1.12
N GLY A 56 -7.57 14.38 2.04
CA GLY A 56 -6.73 14.34 3.24
C GLY A 56 -5.27 14.12 2.93
N ALA A 57 -4.98 13.25 1.96
CA ALA A 57 -3.60 12.98 1.52
C ALA A 57 -2.94 14.21 0.89
N LEU A 58 -3.69 14.97 0.08
CA LEU A 58 -3.18 16.21 -0.52
C LEU A 58 -2.72 17.20 0.54
N THR A 59 -3.56 17.45 1.54
CA THR A 59 -3.25 18.41 2.61
C THR A 59 -2.17 17.90 3.55
N ALA A 60 -2.18 16.60 3.87
CA ALA A 60 -1.17 15.98 4.73
C ALA A 60 0.22 15.99 4.06
N ALA A 61 0.31 15.58 2.78
CA ALA A 61 1.56 15.60 2.04
C ALA A 61 2.12 17.03 1.89
N TYR A 62 1.24 18.03 1.66
CA TYR A 62 1.66 19.42 1.61
C TYR A 62 2.24 19.89 2.96
N ALA A 63 1.60 19.55 4.07
CA ALA A 63 2.03 19.98 5.39
C ALA A 63 3.32 19.29 5.87
N LEU A 64 3.46 18.00 5.58
CA LEU A 64 4.60 17.18 6.02
C LEU A 64 5.84 17.35 5.15
N ASP A 65 5.66 17.69 3.86
CA ASP A 65 6.75 17.88 2.88
C ASP A 65 7.72 16.67 2.82
N PRO A 66 7.24 15.45 2.62
CA PRO A 66 8.09 14.28 2.66
C PRO A 66 8.92 14.13 1.39
N GLN A 67 10.14 13.57 1.47
CA GLN A 67 10.94 13.18 0.30
C GLN A 67 10.38 11.92 -0.36
N VAL A 68 9.87 10.99 0.45
CA VAL A 68 9.26 9.73 -0.01
C VAL A 68 7.88 9.59 0.61
N GLY A 69 6.90 9.27 -0.21
CA GLY A 69 5.54 8.92 0.20
C GLY A 69 5.20 7.48 -0.16
N LEU A 70 4.62 6.74 0.76
CA LEU A 70 4.12 5.41 0.50
C LEU A 70 2.63 5.38 0.84
N ALA A 71 1.80 5.32 -0.20
CA ALA A 71 0.37 5.10 -0.03
C ALA A 71 0.09 3.61 0.19
N VAL A 72 -0.90 3.33 1.01
CA VAL A 72 -1.41 1.98 1.25
C VAL A 72 -2.90 2.01 1.07
N ASP A 73 -3.40 1.16 0.22
CA ASP A 73 -4.81 1.06 -0.12
C ASP A 73 -5.20 -0.41 -0.34
N VAL A 74 -6.43 -0.69 -0.66
CA VAL A 74 -6.84 -2.01 -1.16
C VAL A 74 -6.68 -2.07 -2.68
N ASP A 75 -6.59 -3.28 -3.24
CA ASP A 75 -6.52 -3.51 -4.68
C ASP A 75 -7.50 -4.61 -5.11
N HIS A 76 -8.07 -4.48 -6.29
CA HIS A 76 -9.04 -5.44 -6.81
C HIS A 76 -8.43 -6.82 -7.03
N ALA A 77 -8.77 -7.78 -6.16
CA ALA A 77 -8.47 -9.18 -6.45
C ALA A 77 -9.32 -9.66 -7.64
N THR A 78 -8.66 -10.29 -8.62
CA THR A 78 -9.27 -10.74 -9.87
C THR A 78 -9.49 -12.25 -9.92
N ASP A 79 -9.33 -12.93 -8.80
CA ASP A 79 -9.38 -14.38 -8.66
C ASP A 79 -10.80 -14.93 -8.41
N PHE A 80 -11.80 -14.33 -9.06
CA PHE A 80 -13.19 -14.79 -9.07
C PHE A 80 -13.66 -15.09 -10.51
N PRO A 81 -14.68 -15.97 -10.68
CA PRO A 81 -14.99 -16.58 -11.99
C PRO A 81 -15.34 -15.60 -13.12
N THR A 82 -15.98 -14.47 -12.80
CA THR A 82 -16.49 -13.52 -13.80
C THR A 82 -15.51 -12.43 -14.19
N CYS A 83 -14.30 -12.42 -13.62
CA CYS A 83 -13.29 -11.42 -13.93
C CYS A 83 -12.49 -11.77 -15.20
N ASP A 84 -12.43 -10.85 -16.15
CA ASP A 84 -11.56 -10.98 -17.34
C ASP A 84 -10.11 -10.64 -16.99
N LYS A 85 -9.33 -11.65 -16.68
CA LYS A 85 -7.92 -11.53 -16.31
C LYS A 85 -7.02 -10.98 -17.43
N ARG A 86 -7.46 -11.06 -18.70
CA ARG A 86 -6.69 -10.47 -19.81
C ARG A 86 -6.78 -8.95 -19.79
N LYS A 87 -7.88 -8.43 -19.27
CA LYS A 87 -8.12 -6.99 -19.14
C LYS A 87 -7.57 -6.41 -17.82
N PHE A 88 -7.73 -7.13 -16.72
CA PHE A 88 -7.46 -6.62 -15.37
C PHE A 88 -6.25 -7.23 -14.66
N GLY A 89 -5.52 -8.12 -15.35
CA GLY A 89 -4.39 -8.83 -14.73
C GLY A 89 -4.84 -9.97 -13.81
N SER A 90 -3.91 -10.53 -13.06
CA SER A 90 -4.15 -11.67 -12.18
C SER A 90 -3.65 -11.38 -10.77
N ILE A 91 -4.49 -10.77 -9.96
CA ILE A 91 -4.26 -10.52 -8.54
C ILE A 91 -5.12 -11.49 -7.72
N LYS A 92 -4.50 -12.17 -6.74
CA LYS A 92 -5.15 -13.23 -5.96
C LYS A 92 -5.07 -12.98 -4.48
N LEU A 93 -6.15 -13.26 -3.76
CA LEU A 93 -6.16 -13.30 -2.29
C LEU A 93 -5.19 -14.36 -1.75
N GLY A 94 -4.40 -14.00 -0.75
CA GLY A 94 -3.47 -14.90 -0.08
C GLY A 94 -2.18 -15.16 -0.89
N SER A 95 -1.94 -14.36 -1.94
CA SER A 95 -0.72 -14.47 -2.76
C SER A 95 0.27 -13.33 -2.52
N GLY A 96 0.02 -12.52 -1.51
CA GLY A 96 0.88 -11.43 -1.10
C GLY A 96 0.34 -10.06 -1.50
N VAL A 97 0.94 -9.03 -0.90
CA VAL A 97 0.64 -7.63 -1.15
C VAL A 97 0.92 -7.24 -2.60
N VAL A 98 0.16 -6.33 -3.14
CA VAL A 98 0.38 -5.80 -4.49
C VAL A 98 1.34 -4.61 -4.40
N ILE A 99 2.45 -4.67 -5.14
CA ILE A 99 3.34 -3.53 -5.35
C ILE A 99 2.95 -2.92 -6.70
N SER A 100 2.45 -1.71 -6.69
CA SER A 100 1.93 -1.06 -7.90
C SER A 100 3.05 -0.44 -8.72
N ARG A 101 2.95 -0.59 -10.04
CA ARG A 101 3.80 0.07 -11.04
C ARG A 101 2.92 0.85 -12.01
N GLY A 102 3.20 2.12 -12.18
CA GLY A 102 2.36 2.97 -13.02
C GLY A 102 2.94 4.38 -13.19
N PRO A 103 2.26 5.25 -13.95
CA PRO A 103 2.80 6.56 -14.35
C PRO A 103 2.98 7.55 -13.19
N ASN A 104 2.30 7.35 -12.05
CA ASN A 104 2.45 8.17 -10.85
C ASN A 104 3.23 7.45 -9.73
N ILE A 105 3.89 6.36 -10.05
CA ILE A 105 4.73 5.61 -9.12
C ILE A 105 6.20 5.84 -9.49
N ASN A 106 6.99 6.26 -8.51
CA ASN A 106 8.41 6.45 -8.70
C ASN A 106 9.10 5.08 -8.90
N PRO A 107 9.84 4.87 -10.02
CA PRO A 107 10.45 3.58 -10.31
C PRO A 107 11.50 3.15 -9.28
N LYS A 108 12.25 4.09 -8.71
CA LYS A 108 13.24 3.76 -7.67
C LYS A 108 12.59 3.33 -6.36
N VAL A 109 11.42 3.93 -6.01
CA VAL A 109 10.62 3.50 -4.85
C VAL A 109 10.02 2.12 -5.11
N PHE A 110 9.50 1.88 -6.32
CA PHE A 110 9.00 0.57 -6.73
C PHE A 110 10.10 -0.50 -6.60
N ASP A 111 11.27 -0.26 -7.18
CA ASP A 111 12.38 -1.21 -7.15
C ASP A 111 12.82 -1.50 -5.70
N ARG A 112 12.90 -0.47 -4.84
CA ARG A 112 13.24 -0.63 -3.42
C ARG A 112 12.19 -1.43 -2.64
N LEU A 113 10.90 -1.30 -2.98
CA LEU A 113 9.83 -2.12 -2.40
C LEU A 113 9.98 -3.60 -2.80
N VAL A 114 10.27 -3.87 -4.07
CA VAL A 114 10.55 -5.23 -4.57
C VAL A 114 11.77 -5.84 -3.87
N GLU A 115 12.89 -5.11 -3.84
CA GLU A 115 14.10 -5.54 -3.13
C GLU A 115 13.83 -5.85 -1.64
N SER A 116 13.00 -5.03 -1.00
CA SER A 116 12.63 -5.23 0.41
C SER A 116 11.77 -6.48 0.60
N ALA A 117 10.84 -6.74 -0.32
CA ALA A 117 10.01 -7.95 -0.29
C ALA A 117 10.85 -9.21 -0.49
N GLU A 118 11.76 -9.19 -1.46
CA GLU A 118 12.65 -10.32 -1.77
C GLU A 118 13.62 -10.61 -0.62
N ARG A 119 14.25 -9.59 -0.05
CA ARG A 119 15.18 -9.71 1.08
C ARG A 119 14.54 -10.38 2.30
N GLU A 120 13.29 -10.04 2.60
CA GLU A 120 12.55 -10.54 3.75
C GLU A 120 11.66 -11.76 3.43
N ASN A 121 11.73 -12.28 2.19
CA ASN A 121 10.87 -13.36 1.70
C ASN A 121 9.36 -13.08 1.93
N ILE A 122 8.94 -11.83 1.71
CA ILE A 122 7.54 -11.42 1.81
C ILE A 122 6.86 -11.71 0.47
N PRO A 123 5.80 -12.53 0.43
CA PRO A 123 5.04 -12.74 -0.80
C PRO A 123 4.46 -11.44 -1.34
N TYR A 124 4.62 -11.21 -2.64
CA TYR A 124 4.08 -10.03 -3.32
C TYR A 124 3.60 -10.36 -4.72
N GLN A 125 2.81 -9.46 -5.27
CA GLN A 125 2.32 -9.47 -6.64
C GLN A 125 2.59 -8.10 -7.27
N ILE A 126 2.72 -8.02 -8.59
CA ILE A 126 2.88 -6.76 -9.30
C ILE A 126 1.55 -6.33 -9.88
N GLY A 127 1.08 -5.15 -9.49
CA GLY A 127 -0.05 -4.45 -10.10
C GLY A 127 0.46 -3.46 -11.14
N ALA A 128 0.01 -3.59 -12.40
CA ALA A 128 0.40 -2.68 -13.47
C ALA A 128 -0.73 -1.71 -13.81
N GLU A 129 -0.46 -0.42 -13.67
CA GLU A 129 -1.41 0.65 -13.92
C GLU A 129 -1.05 1.42 -15.19
N SER A 130 -1.97 1.49 -16.14
CA SER A 130 -1.80 2.26 -17.38
C SER A 130 -2.09 3.75 -17.24
N ARG A 131 -2.69 4.14 -16.12
CA ARG A 131 -3.08 5.53 -15.78
C ARG A 131 -2.70 5.82 -14.34
N PRO A 132 -2.66 7.11 -13.93
CA PRO A 132 -2.51 7.43 -12.52
C PRO A 132 -3.60 6.75 -11.68
N THR A 133 -3.20 6.13 -10.58
CA THR A 133 -4.09 5.38 -9.69
C THR A 133 -5.20 6.26 -9.11
N GLY A 134 -6.33 5.68 -8.75
CA GLY A 134 -7.42 6.38 -8.09
C GLY A 134 -7.21 6.58 -6.58
N THR A 135 -6.00 6.33 -6.07
CA THR A 135 -5.64 6.30 -4.66
C THR A 135 -4.93 7.58 -4.19
N ASP A 136 -4.66 7.68 -2.91
CA ASP A 136 -3.89 8.78 -2.29
C ASP A 136 -2.50 8.98 -2.93
N ALA A 137 -1.88 7.94 -3.51
CA ALA A 137 -0.59 8.04 -4.22
C ALA A 137 -0.61 9.12 -5.31
N ARG A 138 -1.76 9.33 -5.97
CA ARG A 138 -1.92 10.31 -7.05
C ARG A 138 -1.68 11.74 -6.58
N VAL A 139 -2.17 12.11 -5.41
CA VAL A 139 -2.06 13.48 -4.90
C VAL A 139 -0.80 13.68 -4.06
N ILE A 140 -0.31 12.63 -3.40
CA ILE A 140 0.98 12.67 -2.69
C ILE A 140 2.09 13.02 -3.67
N GLN A 141 2.15 12.35 -4.82
CA GLN A 141 3.16 12.57 -5.85
C GLN A 141 3.23 14.04 -6.31
N MET A 142 2.10 14.73 -6.35
CA MET A 142 2.02 16.12 -6.84
C MET A 142 2.16 17.18 -5.73
N ALA A 143 2.39 16.78 -4.49
CA ALA A 143 2.49 17.73 -3.38
C ALA A 143 3.77 18.56 -3.51
N ARG A 144 3.64 19.90 -3.34
CA ARG A 144 4.74 20.87 -3.41
C ARG A 144 5.59 20.75 -4.68
N GLY A 145 6.88 20.46 -4.52
CA GLY A 145 7.83 20.24 -5.62
C GLY A 145 7.85 18.83 -6.22
N GLY A 146 6.98 17.96 -5.71
CA GLY A 146 6.90 16.55 -6.05
C GLY A 146 7.44 15.64 -4.94
N VAL A 147 6.80 14.50 -4.76
CA VAL A 147 7.18 13.48 -3.77
C VAL A 147 7.43 12.17 -4.49
N ALA A 148 8.55 11.52 -4.22
CA ALA A 148 8.81 10.18 -4.73
C ALA A 148 7.84 9.19 -4.10
N THR A 149 6.85 8.71 -4.86
CA THR A 149 5.69 8.01 -4.31
C THR A 149 5.65 6.55 -4.75
N GLY A 150 5.40 5.66 -3.78
CA GLY A 150 5.06 4.26 -3.96
C GLY A 150 3.60 3.98 -3.58
N LEU A 151 3.09 2.82 -4.00
CA LEU A 151 1.77 2.33 -3.63
C LEU A 151 1.81 0.83 -3.36
N LEU A 152 1.25 0.46 -2.22
CA LEU A 152 0.95 -0.93 -1.85
C LEU A 152 -0.56 -1.15 -1.86
N GLY A 153 -0.99 -2.24 -2.51
CA GLY A 153 -2.37 -2.67 -2.53
C GLY A 153 -2.59 -3.95 -1.72
N ILE A 154 -3.60 -3.97 -0.87
CA ILE A 154 -4.04 -5.18 -0.18
C ILE A 154 -5.09 -5.85 -1.05
N PRO A 155 -4.86 -7.08 -1.58
CA PRO A 155 -5.84 -7.75 -2.40
C PRO A 155 -7.20 -7.85 -1.71
N LEU A 156 -8.25 -7.34 -2.35
CA LEU A 156 -9.60 -7.32 -1.81
C LEU A 156 -10.61 -7.77 -2.87
N ARG A 157 -11.48 -8.72 -2.55
CA ARG A 157 -12.63 -9.04 -3.38
C ARG A 157 -13.84 -8.21 -2.98
N TYR A 158 -14.63 -7.83 -3.98
CA TYR A 158 -15.92 -7.16 -3.79
C TYR A 158 -15.78 -5.78 -3.11
N MET A 159 -14.69 -5.07 -3.41
CA MET A 159 -14.46 -3.68 -3.00
C MET A 159 -15.71 -2.81 -3.26
N HIS A 160 -15.96 -1.84 -2.41
CA HIS A 160 -17.12 -0.95 -2.47
C HIS A 160 -18.48 -1.67 -2.33
N THR A 161 -18.50 -2.85 -1.67
CA THR A 161 -19.73 -3.56 -1.36
C THR A 161 -19.87 -3.80 0.14
N PRO A 162 -21.07 -4.16 0.64
CA PRO A 162 -21.27 -4.49 2.05
C PRO A 162 -20.56 -5.76 2.52
N SER A 163 -19.92 -6.51 1.63
CA SER A 163 -19.34 -7.83 1.92
C SER A 163 -18.00 -8.02 1.22
N GLU A 164 -17.01 -7.29 1.64
CA GLU A 164 -15.64 -7.40 1.16
C GLU A 164 -14.95 -8.62 1.76
N VAL A 165 -13.99 -9.20 1.00
CA VAL A 165 -13.22 -10.36 1.45
C VAL A 165 -11.74 -10.08 1.32
N ALA A 166 -11.03 -10.17 2.44
CA ALA A 166 -9.57 -10.03 2.54
C ALA A 166 -8.92 -11.32 3.10
N ASP A 167 -7.64 -11.46 2.84
CA ASP A 167 -6.80 -12.49 3.46
C ASP A 167 -5.84 -11.81 4.47
N LEU A 168 -5.85 -12.29 5.72
CA LEU A 168 -5.00 -11.73 6.78
C LEU A 168 -3.50 -11.91 6.50
N ALA A 169 -3.12 -12.90 5.68
CA ALA A 169 -1.73 -13.08 5.31
C ALA A 169 -1.22 -11.94 4.42
N ASP A 170 -2.08 -11.41 3.53
CA ASP A 170 -1.74 -10.26 2.69
C ASP A 170 -1.61 -8.98 3.53
N ILE A 171 -2.50 -8.77 4.50
CA ILE A 171 -2.43 -7.65 5.46
C ILE A 171 -1.14 -7.72 6.27
N GLU A 172 -0.81 -8.89 6.81
CA GLU A 172 0.44 -9.08 7.57
C GLU A 172 1.68 -8.88 6.68
N GLY A 173 1.62 -9.35 5.43
CA GLY A 173 2.66 -9.11 4.43
C GLY A 173 2.86 -7.61 4.15
N CYS A 174 1.77 -6.86 4.04
CA CYS A 174 1.79 -5.41 3.85
C CYS A 174 2.48 -4.70 5.03
N VAL A 175 2.12 -5.04 6.27
CA VAL A 175 2.76 -4.49 7.49
C VAL A 175 4.28 -4.74 7.47
N LYS A 176 4.68 -5.97 7.18
CA LYS A 176 6.11 -6.35 7.11
C LYS A 176 6.84 -5.58 6.03
N LEU A 177 6.23 -5.45 4.85
CA LEU A 177 6.86 -4.77 3.73
C LEU A 177 7.04 -3.27 3.99
N ILE A 178 6.05 -2.60 4.58
CA ILE A 178 6.17 -1.19 4.98
C ILE A 178 7.34 -1.02 5.96
N ALA A 179 7.42 -1.87 6.99
CA ALA A 179 8.48 -1.80 7.99
C ALA A 179 9.85 -2.06 7.38
N SER A 180 9.99 -3.11 6.56
CA SER A 180 11.24 -3.47 5.88
C SER A 180 11.69 -2.37 4.89
N PHE A 181 10.76 -1.83 4.10
CA PHE A 181 11.04 -0.72 3.20
C PHE A 181 11.52 0.50 3.98
N ALA A 182 10.76 0.94 4.99
CA ALA A 182 11.17 2.07 5.83
C ALA A 182 12.55 1.83 6.46
N ALA A 183 12.84 0.68 7.03
CA ALA A 183 14.14 0.38 7.62
C ALA A 183 15.30 0.33 6.60
N SER A 184 15.01 0.14 5.32
CA SER A 184 16.02 0.07 4.25
C SER A 184 16.49 1.42 3.72
N LEU A 185 15.75 2.49 3.99
CA LEU A 185 16.05 3.83 3.49
C LEU A 185 17.26 4.44 4.19
N LYS A 186 17.94 5.36 3.52
CA LYS A 186 19.07 6.13 4.04
C LYS A 186 18.93 7.58 3.62
N ASN A 187 19.47 8.50 4.42
CA ASN A 187 19.52 9.93 4.06
C ASN A 187 20.31 10.21 2.75
N SER A 188 21.17 9.27 2.34
CA SER A 188 21.92 9.37 1.08
C SER A 188 21.14 8.86 -0.14
N ASP A 189 19.95 8.26 0.05
CA ASP A 189 19.16 7.75 -1.07
C ASP A 189 18.62 8.92 -1.92
N ASP A 190 18.79 8.79 -3.24
CA ASP A 190 18.27 9.74 -4.22
C ASP A 190 17.16 9.10 -5.04
N PHE A 191 15.93 9.55 -4.80
CA PHE A 191 14.74 9.14 -5.52
C PHE A 191 14.32 10.12 -6.63
N THR A 192 15.15 11.09 -6.98
CA THR A 192 14.90 11.97 -8.14
C THR A 192 14.94 11.18 -9.43
N PHE A 193 14.21 11.64 -10.45
CA PHE A 193 14.16 11.01 -11.78
C PHE A 193 15.43 11.27 -12.57
#